data_720d2321df2bb5e9a0446cd9122caaad
#
_entry.id   720d2321df2bb5e9a0446cd9122caaad
#
_cell.length_a   1.000
_cell.length_b   1.000
_cell.length_c   1.000
_cell.angle_alpha   90.00
_cell.angle_beta   90.00
_cell.angle_gamma   90.00
#
_symmetry.space_group_name_H-M   'P 1'
#
loop_
_entity.id
_entity.type
_entity.pdbx_description
1 polymer ?
#
loop_
_entity_poly.entity_id
_entity_poly.type
_entity_poly.pdbx_seq_one_letter_code
_entity_poly.pdbx_strand_id
1 'polypeptide(L)'
;MHFTQQLEKVGQRDKHISKHFLGVFSADQIPLGKTGSCIVNTDPISKSGQHWVCVFTGGDGKKNFYFDSYGLPPTHWNSHWAPFMSYIRSNGDFQQETSDVCGDYCVYVLKKLCSMPTPDLQEVVKYFDEDDKKGNDVLVFDLIHKEFPRILNDTDHEVNVDYDNFKKNIKSRQQGSKPRRVLQLLD
;
A
#
# COMPACT_ATOMS: atom_id res chain seq x y z
N MET A 1 6.23 -10.38 -2.72
CA MET A 1 5.10 -9.62 -3.36
C MET A 1 3.80 -10.35 -3.06
N HIS A 2 2.76 -9.62 -2.65
CA HIS A 2 1.45 -10.24 -2.42
C HIS A 2 0.77 -10.63 -3.72
N PHE A 3 0.09 -11.77 -3.70
CA PHE A 3 -0.75 -12.17 -4.82
C PHE A 3 -2.07 -11.38 -4.83
N THR A 4 -2.63 -11.16 -6.02
CA THR A 4 -3.93 -10.48 -6.23
C THR A 4 -5.01 -10.98 -5.26
N GLN A 5 -5.12 -12.30 -5.07
CA GLN A 5 -6.11 -12.91 -4.18
C GLN A 5 -5.92 -12.57 -2.70
N GLN A 6 -4.68 -12.37 -2.24
CA GLN A 6 -4.40 -11.97 -0.87
C GLN A 6 -4.85 -10.54 -0.62
N LEU A 7 -4.46 -9.62 -1.51
CA LEU A 7 -4.88 -8.21 -1.43
C LEU A 7 -6.40 -8.07 -1.53
N GLU A 8 -7.05 -8.85 -2.40
CA GLU A 8 -8.51 -8.91 -2.50
C GLU A 8 -9.16 -9.32 -1.17
N LYS A 9 -8.68 -10.42 -0.56
CA LYS A 9 -9.20 -10.89 0.74
C LYS A 9 -8.97 -9.87 1.85
N VAL A 10 -7.81 -9.19 1.87
CA VAL A 10 -7.52 -8.14 2.86
C VAL A 10 -8.48 -6.97 2.68
N GLY A 11 -8.64 -6.45 1.45
CA GLY A 11 -9.54 -5.34 1.18
C GLY A 11 -11.00 -5.63 1.55
N GLN A 12 -11.47 -6.87 1.30
CA GLN A 12 -12.82 -7.31 1.66
C GLN A 12 -13.02 -7.50 3.17
N ARG A 13 -11.98 -7.81 3.93
CA ARG A 13 -12.08 -8.11 5.38
C ARG A 13 -11.73 -6.94 6.27
N ASP A 14 -10.96 -5.96 5.80
CA ASP A 14 -10.66 -4.77 6.59
C ASP A 14 -11.95 -3.96 6.82
N LYS A 15 -12.22 -3.61 8.07
CA LYS A 15 -13.47 -2.94 8.50
C LYS A 15 -13.67 -1.54 7.90
N HIS A 16 -12.60 -0.89 7.45
CA HIS A 16 -12.64 0.44 6.85
C HIS A 16 -12.64 0.38 5.32
N ILE A 17 -11.71 -0.39 4.74
CA ILE A 17 -11.55 -0.52 3.29
C ILE A 17 -12.81 -1.16 2.68
N SER A 18 -13.33 -2.25 3.26
CA SER A 18 -14.44 -3.05 2.72
C SER A 18 -15.70 -2.26 2.40
N LYS A 19 -15.93 -1.14 3.09
CA LYS A 19 -17.11 -0.28 2.88
C LYS A 19 -17.16 0.37 1.50
N HIS A 20 -16.00 0.55 0.88
CA HIS A 20 -15.83 1.28 -0.39
C HIS A 20 -14.91 0.55 -1.36
N PHE A 21 -14.54 -0.70 -1.07
CA PHE A 21 -13.59 -1.47 -1.85
C PHE A 21 -14.20 -1.96 -3.15
N LEU A 22 -13.61 -1.56 -4.25
CA LEU A 22 -14.03 -1.97 -5.60
C LEU A 22 -13.36 -3.26 -6.06
N GLY A 23 -12.18 -3.59 -5.49
CA GLY A 23 -11.43 -4.78 -5.82
C GLY A 23 -9.95 -4.51 -6.12
N VAL A 24 -9.27 -5.56 -6.58
CA VAL A 24 -7.89 -5.55 -7.07
C VAL A 24 -7.91 -5.75 -8.58
N PHE A 25 -7.25 -4.88 -9.32
CA PHE A 25 -7.31 -4.83 -10.79
C PHE A 25 -5.92 -4.87 -11.41
N SER A 26 -5.83 -5.34 -12.64
CA SER A 26 -4.69 -5.11 -13.53
C SER A 26 -4.77 -3.74 -14.19
N ALA A 27 -3.65 -3.25 -14.73
CA ALA A 27 -3.54 -1.92 -15.32
C ALA A 27 -4.57 -1.60 -16.41
N ASP A 28 -4.99 -2.62 -17.14
CA ASP A 28 -5.96 -2.54 -18.25
C ASP A 28 -7.42 -2.74 -17.82
N GLN A 29 -7.69 -3.01 -16.53
CA GLN A 29 -9.01 -3.32 -15.99
C GLN A 29 -9.50 -2.33 -14.92
N ILE A 30 -8.76 -1.27 -14.66
CA ILE A 30 -9.08 -0.31 -13.60
C ILE A 30 -10.45 0.35 -13.83
N PRO A 31 -11.34 0.41 -12.82
CA PRO A 31 -12.68 0.98 -12.95
C PRO A 31 -12.66 2.51 -12.92
N LEU A 32 -12.27 3.14 -14.03
CA LEU A 32 -12.23 4.60 -14.15
C LEU A 32 -13.58 5.24 -13.80
N GLY A 33 -13.55 6.31 -13.02
CA GLY A 33 -14.73 7.12 -12.68
C GLY A 33 -15.70 6.51 -11.65
N LYS A 34 -15.42 5.30 -11.13
CA LYS A 34 -16.22 4.72 -10.03
C LYS A 34 -15.75 5.24 -8.68
N THR A 35 -16.69 5.64 -7.84
CA THR A 35 -16.44 6.01 -6.44
C THR A 35 -16.06 4.79 -5.62
N GLY A 36 -15.00 4.88 -4.85
CA GLY A 36 -14.50 3.80 -3.99
C GLY A 36 -12.98 3.72 -3.98
N SER A 37 -12.47 2.64 -3.42
CA SER A 37 -11.04 2.37 -3.33
C SER A 37 -10.66 1.10 -4.09
N CYS A 38 -9.51 1.08 -4.72
CA CYS A 38 -8.98 -0.11 -5.37
C CYS A 38 -7.46 -0.18 -5.28
N ILE A 39 -6.95 -1.40 -5.40
CA ILE A 39 -5.52 -1.69 -5.56
C ILE A 39 -5.30 -2.12 -7.01
N VAL A 40 -4.26 -1.59 -7.64
CA VAL A 40 -4.02 -1.80 -9.07
C VAL A 40 -2.61 -2.28 -9.30
N ASN A 41 -2.47 -3.37 -10.06
CA ASN A 41 -1.18 -3.76 -10.59
C ASN A 41 -0.77 -2.85 -11.75
N THR A 42 0.49 -2.45 -11.81
CA THR A 42 1.00 -1.58 -12.88
C THR A 42 1.14 -2.29 -14.22
N ASP A 43 1.09 -3.62 -14.23
CA ASP A 43 1.08 -4.43 -15.44
C ASP A 43 -0.34 -4.84 -15.87
N PRO A 44 -0.56 -5.04 -17.18
CA PRO A 44 -1.81 -5.61 -17.70
C PRO A 44 -1.97 -7.07 -17.29
N ILE A 45 -3.19 -7.59 -17.37
CA ILE A 45 -3.52 -8.96 -16.97
C ILE A 45 -2.70 -10.04 -17.69
N SER A 46 -2.15 -9.71 -18.85
CA SER A 46 -1.31 -10.62 -19.65
C SER A 46 0.12 -10.79 -19.12
N LYS A 47 0.52 -10.02 -18.08
CA LYS A 47 1.84 -10.08 -17.47
C LYS A 47 1.78 -10.54 -16.02
N SER A 48 2.94 -10.94 -15.48
CA SER A 48 3.06 -11.46 -14.10
C SER A 48 2.85 -10.43 -13.00
N GLY A 49 2.87 -9.14 -13.33
CA GLY A 49 2.76 -8.05 -12.36
C GLY A 49 4.09 -7.67 -11.71
N GLN A 50 4.36 -6.37 -11.65
CA GLN A 50 5.63 -5.85 -11.11
C GLN A 50 5.44 -5.00 -9.86
N HIS A 51 4.37 -4.19 -9.80
CA HIS A 51 4.19 -3.22 -8.74
C HIS A 51 2.71 -2.97 -8.45
N TRP A 52 2.41 -2.59 -7.19
CA TRP A 52 1.07 -2.26 -6.75
C TRP A 52 0.97 -0.78 -6.37
N VAL A 53 -0.08 -0.14 -6.87
CA VAL A 53 -0.48 1.22 -6.50
C VAL A 53 -1.92 1.19 -5.99
N CYS A 54 -2.37 2.25 -5.30
CA CYS A 54 -3.77 2.32 -4.91
C CYS A 54 -4.41 3.65 -5.28
N VAL A 55 -5.73 3.57 -5.49
CA VAL A 55 -6.58 4.68 -5.87
C VAL A 55 -7.76 4.76 -4.91
N PHE A 56 -8.06 5.97 -4.47
CA PHE A 56 -9.26 6.29 -3.71
C PHE A 56 -10.01 7.40 -4.48
N THR A 57 -11.21 7.08 -4.95
CA THR A 57 -12.10 8.04 -5.60
C THR A 57 -13.21 8.40 -4.64
N GLY A 58 -13.20 9.64 -4.14
CA GLY A 58 -14.25 10.18 -3.30
C GLY A 58 -15.55 10.37 -4.09
N GLY A 59 -16.71 10.26 -3.41
CA GLY A 59 -17.97 10.67 -4.01
C GLY A 59 -18.08 12.19 -4.15
N ASP A 60 -19.25 12.66 -4.51
CA ASP A 60 -19.56 14.07 -4.78
C ASP A 60 -18.91 15.07 -3.81
N GLY A 61 -18.06 15.93 -4.35
CA GLY A 61 -17.34 16.97 -3.60
C GLY A 61 -16.18 16.48 -2.73
N LYS A 62 -15.88 15.19 -2.70
CA LYS A 62 -14.77 14.65 -1.94
C LYS A 62 -13.50 14.58 -2.79
N LYS A 63 -12.35 14.61 -2.10
CA LYS A 63 -11.04 14.52 -2.74
C LYS A 63 -10.77 13.11 -3.27
N ASN A 64 -10.03 13.04 -4.38
CA ASN A 64 -9.55 11.81 -4.99
C ASN A 64 -8.05 11.69 -4.73
N PHE A 65 -7.57 10.48 -4.48
CA PHE A 65 -6.17 10.21 -4.16
C PHE A 65 -5.60 9.08 -5.02
N TYR A 66 -4.37 9.26 -5.44
CA TYR A 66 -3.52 8.23 -6.05
C TYR A 66 -2.27 8.09 -5.20
N PHE A 67 -1.88 6.88 -4.89
CA PHE A 67 -0.67 6.62 -4.12
C PHE A 67 0.18 5.54 -4.80
N ASP A 68 1.46 5.86 -4.91
CA ASP A 68 2.55 5.00 -5.33
C ASP A 68 3.67 5.12 -4.29
N SER A 69 4.16 3.99 -3.77
CA SER A 69 5.24 3.99 -2.76
C SER A 69 6.59 4.45 -3.29
N TYR A 70 6.77 4.48 -4.62
CA TYR A 70 7.93 5.10 -5.29
C TYR A 70 7.72 6.57 -5.68
N GLY A 71 6.56 7.15 -5.37
CA GLY A 71 6.23 8.54 -5.69
C GLY A 71 6.05 8.84 -7.19
N LEU A 72 5.94 7.82 -8.02
CA LEU A 72 5.85 7.97 -9.47
C LEU A 72 4.43 8.37 -9.90
N PRO A 73 4.31 9.21 -10.95
CA PRO A 73 3.00 9.62 -11.43
C PRO A 73 2.27 8.48 -12.17
N PRO A 74 0.92 8.49 -12.20
CA PRO A 74 0.13 7.44 -12.87
C PRO A 74 0.57 7.16 -14.31
N THR A 75 0.87 8.20 -15.07
CA THR A 75 1.28 8.09 -16.48
C THR A 75 2.67 7.47 -16.69
N HIS A 76 3.47 7.34 -15.63
CA HIS A 76 4.74 6.60 -15.68
C HIS A 76 4.48 5.12 -16.00
N TRP A 77 3.45 4.55 -15.38
CA TRP A 77 3.10 3.14 -15.54
C TRP A 77 2.24 2.88 -16.78
N ASN A 78 1.25 3.74 -17.01
CA ASN A 78 0.32 3.55 -18.11
C ASN A 78 -0.25 4.89 -18.59
N SER A 79 -0.09 5.21 -19.89
CA SER A 79 -0.60 6.45 -20.48
C SER A 79 -2.13 6.59 -20.38
N HIS A 80 -2.88 5.46 -20.34
CA HIS A 80 -4.34 5.47 -20.15
C HIS A 80 -4.76 5.90 -18.75
N TRP A 81 -3.83 5.98 -17.80
CA TRP A 81 -4.08 6.49 -16.45
C TRP A 81 -3.99 8.01 -16.34
N ALA A 82 -3.90 8.72 -17.46
CA ALA A 82 -3.91 10.19 -17.48
C ALA A 82 -5.05 10.83 -16.65
N PRO A 83 -6.28 10.27 -16.57
CA PRO A 83 -7.32 10.82 -15.70
C PRO A 83 -6.93 10.92 -14.22
N PHE A 84 -6.06 10.03 -13.71
CA PHE A 84 -5.58 10.07 -12.33
C PHE A 84 -4.54 11.17 -12.07
N MET A 85 -4.03 11.86 -13.11
CA MET A 85 -3.12 13.00 -12.93
C MET A 85 -3.77 14.16 -12.18
N SER A 86 -5.11 14.26 -12.19
CA SER A 86 -5.88 15.25 -11.43
C SER A 86 -6.09 14.88 -9.95
N TYR A 87 -5.74 13.64 -9.56
CA TYR A 87 -5.87 13.19 -8.19
C TYR A 87 -4.74 13.75 -7.32
N ILE A 88 -5.05 13.96 -6.03
CA ILE A 88 -4.03 14.32 -5.05
C ILE A 88 -3.12 13.12 -4.86
N ARG A 89 -1.81 13.34 -4.97
CA ARG A 89 -0.81 12.30 -4.84
C ARG A 89 0.32 12.70 -3.90
N SER A 90 1.03 11.73 -3.35
CA SER A 90 2.34 11.91 -2.77
C SER A 90 3.39 11.80 -3.87
N ASN A 91 4.43 12.62 -3.80
CA ASN A 91 5.62 12.49 -4.64
C ASN A 91 6.79 11.88 -3.85
N GLY A 92 6.55 11.46 -2.61
CA GLY A 92 7.60 10.86 -1.76
C GLY A 92 7.92 9.44 -2.20
N ASP A 93 9.21 9.13 -2.27
CA ASP A 93 9.77 7.83 -2.57
C ASP A 93 10.08 7.09 -1.26
N PHE A 94 9.14 6.28 -0.80
CA PHE A 94 9.15 5.70 0.55
C PHE A 94 9.63 4.26 0.61
N GLN A 95 9.55 3.51 -0.50
CA GLN A 95 9.86 2.08 -0.56
C GLN A 95 11.28 1.84 -1.07
N GLN A 96 11.97 0.81 -0.54
CA GLN A 96 13.22 0.33 -1.13
C GLN A 96 12.96 -0.35 -2.48
N GLU A 97 13.82 -0.12 -3.48
CA GLU A 97 13.71 -0.71 -4.82
C GLU A 97 13.74 -2.25 -4.82
N THR A 98 14.41 -2.83 -3.83
CA THR A 98 14.59 -4.29 -3.69
C THR A 98 13.56 -4.95 -2.79
N SER A 99 12.57 -4.21 -2.30
CA SER A 99 11.54 -4.76 -1.40
C SER A 99 10.24 -5.07 -2.13
N ASP A 100 9.50 -6.05 -1.61
CA ASP A 100 8.25 -6.56 -2.19
C ASP A 100 6.99 -6.13 -1.43
N VAL A 101 7.07 -5.00 -0.69
CA VAL A 101 6.00 -4.56 0.23
C VAL A 101 5.06 -3.50 -0.36
N CYS A 102 5.07 -3.28 -1.67
CA CYS A 102 4.19 -2.30 -2.32
C CYS A 102 2.68 -2.56 -2.05
N GLY A 103 2.29 -3.83 -1.98
CA GLY A 103 0.93 -4.21 -1.60
C GLY A 103 0.58 -3.82 -0.17
N ASP A 104 1.51 -3.96 0.77
CA ASP A 104 1.34 -3.55 2.18
C ASP A 104 1.16 -2.03 2.30
N TYR A 105 1.94 -1.24 1.54
CA TYR A 105 1.75 0.21 1.44
C TYR A 105 0.34 0.54 0.94
N CYS A 106 -0.13 -0.12 -0.11
CA CYS A 106 -1.48 0.12 -0.64
C CYS A 106 -2.56 -0.15 0.41
N VAL A 107 -2.47 -1.29 1.11
CA VAL A 107 -3.42 -1.63 2.18
C VAL A 107 -3.36 -0.61 3.32
N TYR A 108 -2.16 -0.24 3.77
CA TYR A 108 -1.97 0.74 4.83
C TYR A 108 -2.60 2.10 4.47
N VAL A 109 -2.28 2.62 3.29
CA VAL A 109 -2.78 3.92 2.82
C VAL A 109 -4.30 3.91 2.66
N LEU A 110 -4.88 2.89 2.01
CA LEU A 110 -6.32 2.79 1.85
C LEU A 110 -7.04 2.66 3.19
N LYS A 111 -6.52 1.85 4.11
CA LYS A 111 -7.08 1.70 5.45
C LYS A 111 -7.11 3.04 6.19
N LYS A 112 -6.02 3.80 6.17
CA LYS A 112 -5.97 5.11 6.82
C LYS A 112 -6.94 6.10 6.15
N LEU A 113 -6.94 6.23 4.82
CA LEU A 113 -7.86 7.11 4.09
C LEU A 113 -9.33 6.74 4.37
N CYS A 114 -9.69 5.46 4.31
CA CYS A 114 -11.05 4.98 4.55
C CYS A 114 -11.50 5.11 6.00
N SER A 115 -10.58 5.21 6.97
CA SER A 115 -10.88 5.39 8.39
C SER A 115 -11.12 6.84 8.79
N MET A 116 -10.65 7.80 7.98
CA MET A 116 -10.76 9.23 8.27
C MET A 116 -12.15 9.77 7.91
N PRO A 117 -12.77 10.59 8.77
CA PRO A 117 -13.99 11.33 8.42
C PRO A 117 -13.79 12.24 7.18
N THR A 118 -12.62 12.86 7.10
CA THR A 118 -12.17 13.65 5.94
C THR A 118 -10.84 13.08 5.47
N PRO A 119 -10.83 12.26 4.42
CA PRO A 119 -9.60 11.65 3.92
C PRO A 119 -8.56 12.70 3.51
N ASP A 120 -7.31 12.51 3.94
CA ASP A 120 -6.18 13.35 3.59
C ASP A 120 -4.90 12.50 3.44
N LEU A 121 -4.38 12.44 2.21
CA LEU A 121 -3.21 11.63 1.89
C LEU A 121 -1.94 12.17 2.58
N GLN A 122 -1.80 13.50 2.74
CA GLN A 122 -0.64 14.10 3.38
C GLN A 122 -0.57 13.69 4.87
N GLU A 123 -1.73 13.62 5.54
CA GLU A 123 -1.81 13.12 6.91
C GLU A 123 -1.43 11.65 7.02
N VAL A 124 -1.66 10.84 5.99
CA VAL A 124 -1.25 9.44 5.96
C VAL A 124 0.25 9.28 5.75
N VAL A 125 0.81 9.98 4.75
CA VAL A 125 2.21 9.80 4.35
C VAL A 125 3.22 10.52 5.24
N LYS A 126 2.79 11.45 6.10
CA LYS A 126 3.69 12.17 7.02
C LYS A 126 4.47 11.28 7.99
N TYR A 127 4.04 10.03 8.14
CA TYR A 127 4.71 9.04 8.98
C TYR A 127 5.84 8.30 8.25
N PHE A 128 5.93 8.44 6.94
CA PHE A 128 7.01 7.88 6.15
C PHE A 128 8.19 8.85 6.06
N ASP A 129 9.39 8.29 5.98
CA ASP A 129 10.65 9.02 5.91
C ASP A 129 11.39 8.61 4.64
N GLU A 130 11.61 9.55 3.73
CA GLU A 130 12.29 9.27 2.45
C GLU A 130 13.76 8.88 2.65
N ASP A 131 14.35 9.27 3.78
CA ASP A 131 15.73 8.92 4.14
C ASP A 131 15.82 7.56 4.85
N ASP A 132 14.69 7.01 5.34
CA ASP A 132 14.61 5.70 6.01
C ASP A 132 13.61 4.76 5.34
N LYS A 133 13.78 4.51 4.04
CA LYS A 133 12.92 3.61 3.26
C LYS A 133 12.80 2.22 3.87
N LYS A 134 13.91 1.71 4.43
CA LYS A 134 13.90 0.42 5.11
C LYS A 134 13.02 0.42 6.36
N GLY A 135 13.07 1.48 7.16
CA GLY A 135 12.20 1.64 8.32
C GLY A 135 10.73 1.74 7.94
N ASN A 136 10.42 2.40 6.83
CA ASN A 136 9.07 2.45 6.29
C ASN A 136 8.56 1.06 5.85
N ASP A 137 9.39 0.30 5.11
CA ASP A 137 9.05 -1.05 4.64
C ASP A 137 8.72 -1.98 5.80
N VAL A 138 9.55 -1.92 6.86
CA VAL A 138 9.33 -2.66 8.11
C VAL A 138 8.01 -2.26 8.74
N LEU A 139 7.76 -0.96 8.86
CA LEU A 139 6.57 -0.42 9.50
C LEU A 139 5.29 -0.94 8.83
N VAL A 140 5.16 -0.76 7.52
CA VAL A 140 3.95 -1.19 6.80
C VAL A 140 3.78 -2.70 6.84
N PHE A 141 4.88 -3.45 6.65
CA PHE A 141 4.87 -4.90 6.69
C PHE A 141 4.37 -5.41 8.06
N ASP A 142 5.00 -4.97 9.16
CA ASP A 142 4.64 -5.44 10.51
C ASP A 142 3.19 -5.11 10.88
N LEU A 143 2.72 -3.90 10.53
CA LEU A 143 1.35 -3.50 10.81
C LEU A 143 0.33 -4.38 10.06
N ILE A 144 0.54 -4.59 8.76
CA ILE A 144 -0.42 -5.31 7.93
C ILE A 144 -0.39 -6.81 8.21
N HIS A 145 0.80 -7.41 8.36
CA HIS A 145 0.93 -8.85 8.65
C HIS A 145 0.47 -9.22 10.06
N LYS A 146 0.62 -8.33 11.03
CA LYS A 146 0.06 -8.52 12.38
C LYS A 146 -1.46 -8.55 12.37
N GLU A 147 -2.09 -7.75 11.51
CA GLU A 147 -3.55 -7.65 11.44
C GLU A 147 -4.18 -8.77 10.60
N PHE A 148 -3.50 -9.21 9.54
CA PHE A 148 -4.01 -10.22 8.60
C PHE A 148 -3.13 -11.48 8.51
N PRO A 149 -2.67 -12.06 9.63
CA PRO A 149 -1.68 -13.14 9.61
C PRO A 149 -2.16 -14.39 8.86
N ARG A 150 -3.47 -14.70 8.92
CA ARG A 150 -4.05 -15.86 8.24
C ARG A 150 -4.21 -15.72 6.74
N ILE A 151 -4.13 -14.49 6.21
CA ILE A 151 -4.25 -14.23 4.77
C ILE A 151 -2.88 -14.11 4.14
N LEU A 152 -1.96 -13.42 4.80
CA LEU A 152 -0.69 -13.00 4.23
C LEU A 152 0.44 -14.00 4.49
N ASN A 153 0.33 -14.83 5.55
CA ASN A 153 1.32 -15.87 5.87
C ASN A 153 0.99 -17.24 5.25
N ASP A 154 -0.12 -17.35 4.52
CA ASP A 154 -0.60 -18.61 3.92
C ASP A 154 0.07 -18.89 2.54
N THR A 155 1.20 -18.26 2.27
CA THR A 155 1.98 -18.47 1.05
C THR A 155 3.10 -19.48 1.29
N ASP A 156 3.12 -20.50 0.45
CA ASP A 156 4.12 -21.54 0.40
C ASP A 156 5.57 -21.05 0.59
N HIS A 157 6.20 -21.64 1.54
CA HIS A 157 7.62 -21.85 1.87
C HIS A 157 8.74 -20.89 1.37
N GLU A 158 8.66 -20.21 0.24
CA GLU A 158 9.75 -19.36 -0.27
C GLU A 158 9.82 -17.97 0.37
N VAL A 159 8.68 -17.41 0.79
CA VAL A 159 8.63 -16.07 1.42
C VAL A 159 9.07 -16.10 2.88
N ASN A 160 8.98 -17.26 3.56
CA ASN A 160 9.34 -17.40 4.97
C ASN A 160 10.86 -17.28 5.22
N VAL A 161 11.71 -17.60 4.25
CA VAL A 161 13.17 -17.54 4.44
C VAL A 161 13.68 -16.09 4.43
N ASP A 162 13.14 -15.26 3.55
CA ASP A 162 13.50 -13.85 3.50
C ASP A 162 12.90 -13.03 4.66
N TYR A 163 11.71 -13.41 5.12
CA TYR A 163 11.05 -12.76 6.24
C TYR A 163 11.76 -13.00 7.58
N ASP A 164 12.21 -14.21 7.85
CA ASP A 164 12.97 -14.50 9.07
C ASP A 164 14.35 -13.83 9.08
N ASN A 165 14.99 -13.70 7.92
CA ASN A 165 16.22 -12.93 7.76
C ASN A 165 15.97 -11.42 7.91
N PHE A 166 14.85 -10.93 7.38
CA PHE A 166 14.39 -9.56 7.54
C PHE A 166 14.10 -9.24 9.02
N LYS A 167 13.32 -10.08 9.74
CA LYS A 167 13.09 -9.95 11.19
C LYS A 167 14.36 -10.00 12.03
N LYS A 168 15.31 -10.87 11.70
CA LYS A 168 16.61 -10.94 12.41
C LYS A 168 17.41 -9.64 12.23
N ASN A 169 17.38 -9.06 11.03
CA ASN A 169 18.06 -7.80 10.73
C ASN A 169 17.44 -6.59 11.44
N ILE A 170 16.10 -6.60 11.67
CA ILE A 170 15.41 -5.56 12.45
C ILE A 170 15.77 -5.63 13.92
N LYS A 171 15.70 -6.82 14.53
CA LYS A 171 16.02 -7.01 15.96
C LYS A 171 17.45 -6.56 16.30
N SER A 172 18.39 -6.76 15.40
CA SER A 172 19.79 -6.33 15.58
C SER A 172 19.96 -4.79 15.52
N ARG A 173 19.05 -4.06 14.88
CA ARG A 173 19.10 -2.59 14.75
C ARG A 173 18.26 -1.83 15.77
N GLN A 174 17.21 -2.44 16.33
CA GLN A 174 16.42 -1.83 17.43
C GLN A 174 17.23 -1.66 18.72
N GLN A 175 18.35 -2.35 18.86
CA GLN A 175 19.29 -2.15 19.97
C GLN A 175 20.15 -0.87 19.85
N GLY A 176 20.10 -0.17 18.72
CA GLY A 176 20.94 1.01 18.45
C GLY A 176 20.22 2.31 18.09
N SER A 177 18.90 2.33 17.87
CA SER A 177 18.16 3.54 17.47
C SER A 177 16.89 3.76 18.31
N LYS A 178 16.69 5.02 18.74
CA LYS A 178 15.61 5.43 19.64
C LYS A 178 14.22 5.11 19.10
N PRO A 179 13.32 4.45 19.88
CA PRO A 179 11.97 4.12 19.48
C PRO A 179 11.07 5.36 19.55
N ARG A 180 10.94 6.13 18.50
CA ARG A 180 10.10 7.35 18.52
C ARG A 180 8.80 7.28 17.73
N ARG A 181 8.61 6.33 16.81
CA ARG A 181 7.46 6.36 15.88
C ARG A 181 6.43 5.25 16.03
N VAL A 182 6.79 4.09 16.55
CA VAL A 182 5.91 2.90 16.57
C VAL A 182 4.77 3.02 17.58
N LEU A 183 4.96 3.74 18.70
CA LEU A 183 3.96 3.85 19.77
C LEU A 183 2.77 4.76 19.43
N GLN A 184 2.90 5.70 18.49
CA GLN A 184 1.82 6.63 18.10
C GLN A 184 0.88 6.07 17.00
N LEU A 185 1.19 4.92 16.42
CA LEU A 185 0.42 4.32 15.32
C LEU A 185 -0.49 3.17 15.78
N LEU A 186 -0.39 2.76 17.06
CA LEU A 186 -1.13 1.63 17.63
C LEU A 186 -2.40 2.06 18.40
N ASP A 187 -2.61 3.36 18.62
CA ASP A 187 -3.84 3.96 19.14
C ASP A 187 -4.67 4.52 17.96
#